data_8bf29846ccaaf2a1b253d4e3928a90e6
#
_entry.id   8bf29846ccaaf2a1b253d4e3928a90e6
#
_cell.length_a   1.000
_cell.length_b   1.000
_cell.length_c   1.000
_cell.angle_alpha   90.00
_cell.angle_beta   90.00
_cell.angle_gamma   90.00
#
_symmetry.space_group_name_H-M   'P 1'
#
loop_
_entity.id
_entity.type
_entity.pdbx_description
1 polymer ?
#
loop_
_entity_poly.entity_id
_entity_poly.type
_entity_poly.pdbx_seq_one_letter_code
_entity_poly.pdbx_strand_id
1 'polypeptide(L)'
;MSDFGSELKRLRQERRITQRDLAEKVNVDFTYISKMENGKLENFPSIETIVKIADALDADADKLILLAKKVPDNIREAIVDDDFAVALLRKMPSMTPEKKNQIWELINKDE
;
A
#
# COMPACT_ATOMS: atom_id res chain seq x y z
N MET A 1 10.95 11.65 1.38
CA MET A 1 10.99 10.68 0.33
C MET A 1 10.09 9.53 0.64
N SER A 2 9.37 9.17 -0.26
CA SER A 2 8.32 8.22 0.00
C SER A 2 8.78 6.78 -0.23
N ASP A 3 8.50 5.92 0.75
CA ASP A 3 8.68 4.48 0.58
C ASP A 3 7.80 3.94 -0.54
N PHE A 4 6.72 4.66 -0.84
CA PHE A 4 5.82 4.28 -1.93
C PHE A 4 6.55 4.29 -3.28
N GLY A 5 7.25 5.37 -3.58
CA GLY A 5 7.98 5.48 -4.84
C GLY A 5 9.06 4.42 -5.00
N SER A 6 9.81 4.19 -3.93
CA SER A 6 10.87 3.19 -3.94
C SER A 6 10.31 1.78 -4.13
N GLU A 7 9.21 1.46 -3.45
CA GLU A 7 8.58 0.15 -3.58
C GLU A 7 8.00 -0.04 -4.97
N LEU A 8 7.38 1.00 -5.53
CA LEU A 8 6.85 0.95 -6.89
C LEU A 8 7.95 0.63 -7.89
N LYS A 9 9.08 1.32 -7.78
CA LYS A 9 10.21 1.09 -8.67
C LYS A 9 10.75 -0.33 -8.52
N ARG A 10 10.88 -0.80 -7.28
CA ARG A 10 11.37 -2.15 -7.00
C ARG A 10 10.48 -3.21 -7.65
N LEU A 11 9.17 -3.09 -7.45
CA LEU A 11 8.21 -4.03 -8.02
C LEU A 11 8.25 -4.03 -9.55
N ARG A 12 8.33 -2.84 -10.12
CA ARG A 12 8.39 -2.71 -11.58
C ARG A 12 9.65 -3.38 -12.13
N GLN A 13 10.79 -3.15 -11.49
CA GLN A 13 12.05 -3.74 -11.93
C GLN A 13 12.06 -5.26 -11.78
N GLU A 14 11.48 -5.78 -10.71
CA GLU A 14 11.35 -7.22 -10.51
C GLU A 14 10.52 -7.87 -11.62
N ARG A 15 9.50 -7.17 -12.10
CA ARG A 15 8.64 -7.65 -13.19
C ARG A 15 9.22 -7.37 -14.56
N ARG A 16 10.35 -6.69 -14.62
CA ARG A 16 11.02 -6.31 -15.87
C ARG A 16 10.13 -5.48 -16.77
N ILE A 17 9.39 -4.57 -16.17
CA ILE A 17 8.48 -3.66 -16.86
C ILE A 17 9.09 -2.27 -16.82
N THR A 18 9.13 -1.58 -17.98
CA THR A 18 9.63 -0.21 -18.03
C THR A 18 8.58 0.75 -17.50
N GLN A 19 9.01 1.98 -17.18
CA GLN A 19 8.06 3.03 -16.77
C GLN A 19 7.03 3.27 -17.86
N ARG A 20 7.44 3.24 -19.12
CA ARG A 20 6.52 3.44 -20.25
C ARG A 20 5.50 2.31 -20.37
N ASP A 21 5.97 1.08 -20.20
CA ASP A 21 5.08 -0.08 -20.24
C ASP A 21 4.04 0.01 -19.13
N LEU A 22 4.47 0.36 -17.93
CA LEU A 22 3.53 0.49 -16.82
C LEU A 22 2.52 1.60 -17.08
N ALA A 23 2.98 2.74 -17.58
CA ALA A 23 2.10 3.87 -17.90
C ALA A 23 1.02 3.45 -18.90
N GLU A 24 1.40 2.68 -19.92
CA GLU A 24 0.45 2.16 -20.90
C GLU A 24 -0.57 1.22 -20.25
N LYS A 25 -0.08 0.30 -19.42
CA LYS A 25 -0.96 -0.69 -18.78
C LYS A 25 -2.01 -0.06 -17.89
N VAL A 26 -1.66 1.03 -17.22
CA VAL A 26 -2.60 1.68 -16.30
C VAL A 26 -3.22 2.95 -16.90
N ASN A 27 -2.92 3.23 -18.15
CA ASN A 27 -3.50 4.33 -18.92
C ASN A 27 -3.25 5.69 -18.28
N VAL A 28 -1.99 5.94 -17.95
CA VAL A 28 -1.55 7.25 -17.42
C VAL A 28 -0.33 7.71 -18.20
N ASP A 29 0.03 8.98 -17.99
CA ASP A 29 1.21 9.56 -18.63
C ASP A 29 2.49 8.96 -18.01
N PHE A 30 3.47 8.69 -18.86
CA PHE A 30 4.79 8.25 -18.43
C PHE A 30 5.39 9.17 -17.37
N THR A 31 5.25 10.48 -17.55
CA THR A 31 5.76 11.46 -16.60
C THR A 31 5.18 11.26 -15.21
N TYR A 32 3.91 10.85 -15.14
CA TYR A 32 3.25 10.60 -13.87
C TYR A 32 3.91 9.44 -13.13
N ILE A 33 4.19 8.35 -13.85
CA ILE A 33 4.89 7.20 -13.26
C ILE A 33 6.27 7.62 -12.77
N SER A 34 7.00 8.37 -13.58
CA SER A 34 8.33 8.84 -13.21
C SER A 34 8.31 9.68 -11.95
N LYS A 35 7.35 10.58 -11.83
CA LYS A 35 7.23 11.42 -10.64
C LYS A 35 6.86 10.63 -9.41
N MET A 36 6.01 9.60 -9.56
CA MET A 36 5.68 8.71 -8.44
C MET A 36 6.93 8.04 -7.87
N GLU A 37 7.74 7.47 -8.76
CA GLU A 37 8.92 6.72 -8.34
C GLU A 37 9.98 7.62 -7.72
N ASN A 38 10.04 8.86 -8.16
CA ASN A 38 11.05 9.81 -7.67
C ASN A 38 10.54 10.66 -6.49
N GLY A 39 9.32 10.41 -6.04
CA GLY A 39 8.77 11.15 -4.91
C GLY A 39 8.50 12.61 -5.19
N LYS A 40 8.21 12.95 -6.45
CA LYS A 40 8.03 14.33 -6.88
C LYS A 40 6.57 14.74 -7.12
N LEU A 41 5.62 13.88 -6.76
CA LEU A 41 4.22 14.24 -6.82
C LEU A 41 3.87 15.12 -5.62
N GLU A 42 3.06 16.14 -5.86
CA GLU A 42 2.55 16.98 -4.77
C GLU A 42 1.58 16.18 -3.90
N ASN A 43 0.78 15.34 -4.51
CA ASN A 43 -0.18 14.50 -3.82
C ASN A 43 -0.01 13.06 -4.25
N PHE A 44 -0.26 12.12 -3.34
CA PHE A 44 -0.24 10.72 -3.69
C PHE A 44 -1.36 10.41 -4.69
N PRO A 45 -1.18 9.40 -5.55
CA PRO A 45 -2.24 9.01 -6.47
C PRO A 45 -3.47 8.51 -5.72
N SER A 46 -4.60 8.54 -6.39
CA SER A 46 -5.85 8.05 -5.81
C SER A 46 -5.76 6.54 -5.54
N ILE A 47 -6.62 6.06 -4.64
CA ILE A 47 -6.69 4.62 -4.35
C ILE A 47 -6.97 3.84 -5.62
N GLU A 48 -7.87 4.34 -6.46
CA GLU A 48 -8.20 3.69 -7.74
C GLU A 48 -6.96 3.52 -8.62
N THR A 49 -6.15 4.56 -8.73
CA THR A 49 -4.92 4.50 -9.51
C THR A 49 -3.93 3.49 -8.92
N ILE A 50 -3.80 3.49 -7.59
CA ILE A 50 -2.89 2.56 -6.91
C ILE A 50 -3.33 1.10 -7.16
N VAL A 51 -4.64 0.83 -7.13
CA VAL A 51 -5.16 -0.51 -7.40
C VAL A 51 -4.81 -0.94 -8.82
N LYS A 52 -4.95 -0.05 -9.79
CA LYS A 52 -4.60 -0.36 -11.18
C LYS A 52 -3.10 -0.68 -11.32
N ILE A 53 -2.27 0.09 -10.63
CA ILE A 53 -0.83 -0.14 -10.65
C ILE A 53 -0.50 -1.50 -10.02
N ALA A 54 -1.11 -1.79 -8.88
CA ALA A 54 -0.89 -3.07 -8.19
C ALA A 54 -1.29 -4.24 -9.08
N ASP A 55 -2.44 -4.15 -9.76
CA ASP A 55 -2.88 -5.18 -10.67
C ASP A 55 -1.89 -5.39 -11.82
N ALA A 56 -1.40 -4.30 -12.38
CA ALA A 56 -0.44 -4.38 -13.48
C ALA A 56 0.88 -5.02 -13.05
N LEU A 57 1.25 -4.86 -11.79
CA LEU A 57 2.50 -5.38 -11.24
C LEU A 57 2.32 -6.69 -10.47
N ASP A 58 1.10 -7.21 -10.42
CA ASP A 58 0.78 -8.41 -9.63
C ASP A 58 1.26 -8.23 -8.18
N ALA A 59 0.91 -7.11 -7.59
CA ALA A 59 1.36 -6.72 -6.26
C ALA A 59 0.16 -6.53 -5.33
N ASP A 60 0.47 -6.48 -4.03
CA ASP A 60 -0.54 -6.27 -2.99
C ASP A 60 -0.98 -4.80 -3.00
N ALA A 61 -2.21 -4.55 -3.44
CA ALA A 61 -2.75 -3.20 -3.51
C ALA A 61 -2.83 -2.54 -2.13
N ASP A 62 -3.25 -3.31 -1.11
CA ASP A 62 -3.40 -2.76 0.23
C ASP A 62 -2.07 -2.25 0.78
N LYS A 63 -1.00 -3.01 0.54
CA LYS A 63 0.34 -2.58 0.97
C LYS A 63 0.74 -1.27 0.30
N LEU A 64 0.52 -1.16 -1.00
CA LEU A 64 0.84 0.07 -1.73
C LEU A 64 -0.01 1.24 -1.27
N ILE A 65 -1.30 1.00 -1.01
CA ILE A 65 -2.20 2.05 -0.50
C ILE A 65 -1.70 2.57 0.84
N LEU A 66 -1.29 1.67 1.73
CA LEU A 66 -0.78 2.07 3.05
C LEU A 66 0.54 2.84 2.93
N LEU A 67 1.42 2.44 2.01
CA LEU A 67 2.66 3.16 1.78
C LEU A 67 2.39 4.57 1.24
N ALA A 68 1.30 4.75 0.52
CA ALA A 68 0.89 6.06 0.05
C ALA A 68 0.16 6.86 1.15
N LYS A 69 0.18 6.36 2.39
CA LYS A 69 -0.44 6.99 3.56
C LYS A 69 -1.95 7.11 3.41
N LYS A 70 -2.55 6.11 2.80
CA LYS A 70 -4.00 6.01 2.66
C LYS A 70 -4.46 4.74 3.36
N VAL A 71 -5.77 4.65 3.60
CA VAL A 71 -6.36 3.46 4.20
C VAL A 71 -7.43 2.95 3.23
N PRO A 72 -7.37 1.67 2.84
CA PRO A 72 -8.42 1.12 1.97
C PRO A 72 -9.80 1.30 2.60
N ASP A 73 -10.80 1.57 1.76
CA ASP A 73 -12.15 1.88 2.24
C ASP A 73 -12.73 0.77 3.11
N ASN A 74 -12.56 -0.48 2.72
CA ASN A 74 -13.08 -1.61 3.49
C ASN A 74 -12.45 -1.70 4.88
N ILE A 75 -11.17 -1.35 4.98
CA ILE A 75 -10.48 -1.34 6.27
C ILE A 75 -10.95 -0.15 7.10
N ARG A 76 -11.08 1.01 6.48
CA ARG A 76 -11.55 2.21 7.18
C ARG A 76 -12.92 1.98 7.79
N GLU A 77 -13.84 1.42 7.01
CA GLU A 77 -15.19 1.14 7.49
C GLU A 77 -15.19 0.16 8.65
N ALA A 78 -14.30 -0.84 8.61
CA ALA A 78 -14.21 -1.82 9.68
C ALA A 78 -13.68 -1.19 10.97
N ILE A 79 -12.92 -0.12 10.89
CA ILE A 79 -12.28 0.50 12.04
C ILE A 79 -13.14 1.57 12.69
N VAL A 80 -13.78 2.41 11.88
CA VAL A 80 -14.41 3.66 12.36
C VAL A 80 -15.42 3.44 13.49
N ASP A 81 -16.23 2.41 13.38
CA ASP A 81 -17.29 2.18 14.36
C ASP A 81 -16.97 1.03 15.34
N ASP A 82 -15.72 0.56 15.35
CA ASP A 82 -15.33 -0.57 16.19
C ASP A 82 -14.35 -0.09 17.25
N ASP A 83 -14.82 -0.02 18.49
CA ASP A 83 -14.00 0.42 19.62
C ASP A 83 -12.78 -0.48 19.83
N PHE A 84 -12.94 -1.78 19.58
CA PHE A 84 -11.82 -2.71 19.69
C PHE A 84 -10.74 -2.38 18.68
N ALA A 85 -11.12 -2.15 17.43
CA ALA A 85 -10.16 -1.82 16.37
C ALA A 85 -9.41 -0.54 16.70
N VAL A 86 -10.12 0.49 17.17
CA VAL A 86 -9.50 1.76 17.54
C VAL A 86 -8.50 1.55 18.67
N ALA A 87 -8.88 0.79 19.69
CA ALA A 87 -8.01 0.50 20.82
C ALA A 87 -6.75 -0.27 20.39
N LEU A 88 -6.94 -1.26 19.52
CA LEU A 88 -5.83 -2.05 19.00
C LEU A 88 -4.84 -1.19 18.24
N LEU A 89 -5.33 -0.35 17.33
CA LEU A 89 -4.46 0.55 16.55
C LEU A 89 -3.69 1.51 17.45
N ARG A 90 -4.35 2.01 18.49
CA ARG A 90 -3.72 2.93 19.41
C ARG A 90 -2.57 2.30 20.18
N LYS A 91 -2.69 1.02 20.47
CA LYS A 91 -1.68 0.26 21.22
C LYS A 91 -0.57 -0.31 20.35
N MET A 92 -0.80 -0.48 19.07
CA MET A 92 0.16 -1.13 18.18
C MET A 92 1.58 -0.57 18.24
N PRO A 93 1.78 0.77 18.23
CA PRO A 93 3.15 1.29 18.24
C PRO A 93 3.95 0.91 19.48
N SER A 94 3.29 0.63 20.60
CA SER A 94 3.97 0.29 21.86
C SER A 94 4.00 -1.20 22.14
N MET A 95 3.47 -2.04 21.23
CA MET A 95 3.47 -3.48 21.43
C MET A 95 4.87 -4.07 21.26
N THR A 96 5.21 -5.01 22.13
CA THR A 96 6.45 -5.76 21.98
C THR A 96 6.33 -6.73 20.80
N PRO A 97 7.46 -7.16 20.21
CA PRO A 97 7.43 -8.15 19.14
C PRO A 97 6.74 -9.45 19.59
N GLU A 98 6.93 -9.84 20.86
CA GLU A 98 6.30 -11.04 21.41
C GLU A 98 4.77 -10.92 21.38
N LYS A 99 4.25 -9.78 21.81
CA LYS A 99 2.81 -9.58 21.83
C LYS A 99 2.23 -9.55 20.43
N LYS A 100 2.93 -8.90 19.49
CA LYS A 100 2.50 -8.90 18.09
C LYS A 100 2.45 -10.31 17.53
N ASN A 101 3.43 -11.13 17.86
CA ASN A 101 3.48 -12.52 17.41
C ASN A 101 2.30 -13.32 17.93
N GLN A 102 1.96 -13.13 19.22
CA GLN A 102 0.82 -13.80 19.82
C GLN A 102 -0.48 -13.47 19.10
N ILE A 103 -0.66 -12.17 18.79
CA ILE A 103 -1.84 -11.73 18.08
C ILE A 103 -1.86 -12.28 16.66
N TRP A 104 -0.71 -12.28 16.00
CA TRP A 104 -0.56 -12.81 14.64
C TRP A 104 -1.00 -14.28 14.58
N GLU A 105 -0.54 -15.08 15.55
CA GLU A 105 -0.89 -16.49 15.61
C GLU A 105 -2.40 -16.66 15.79
N LEU A 106 -3.02 -15.87 16.67
CA LEU A 106 -4.45 -15.93 16.88
C LEU A 106 -5.24 -15.60 15.63
N ILE A 107 -4.81 -14.58 14.90
CA ILE A 107 -5.46 -14.17 13.66
C ILE A 107 -5.42 -15.27 12.61
N ASN A 108 -4.31 -15.96 12.52
CA ASN A 108 -4.11 -16.96 11.47
C ASN A 108 -4.52 -18.38 11.87
N LYS A 109 -4.90 -18.57 13.12
CA LYS A 109 -5.22 -19.90 13.64
C LYS A 109 -6.51 -20.48 13.08
N ASP A 110 -7.45 -19.63 12.76
CA ASP A 110 -8.79 -20.06 12.34
C ASP A 110 -8.90 -20.34 10.84
N GLU A 111 -7.80 -20.23 10.13
CA GLU A 111 -7.77 -20.50 8.69
C GLU A 111 -7.68 -22.00 8.35
#